data_a6fc7e73f0abdc4fe4aebac75faf9c40
#
_entry.id   a6fc7e73f0abdc4fe4aebac75faf9c40
#
_cell.length_a   1.000
_cell.length_b   1.000
_cell.length_c   1.000
_cell.angle_alpha   90.00
_cell.angle_beta   90.00
_cell.angle_gamma   90.00
#
_symmetry.space_group_name_H-M   'P 1'
#
loop_
_entity.id
_entity.type
_entity.pdbx_description
1 polymer ?
#
loop_
_entity_poly.entity_id
_entity_poly.type
_entity_poly.pdbx_seq_one_letter_code
_entity_poly.pdbx_strand_id
1 'polypeptide(L)'
;MGNIQEPKAKDSQTIVMQAYINAYKTMGISDGHAAKLIGVGRSTLLRKSSFETESKQSELQILFIRLYRSLFALFGGDLISMKHWFDHKNKHIRGVPRELCFTVTGLVNINAYLDALRGKA
;
A
#
# COMPACT_ATOMS: atom_id res chain seq x y z
N MET A 1 -0.55 -40.02 3.33
CA MET A 1 0.50 -39.17 3.90
C MET A 1 0.32 -37.74 3.43
N GLY A 2 0.02 -36.86 4.32
CA GLY A 2 -0.15 -35.46 3.99
C GLY A 2 1.19 -34.81 3.74
N ASN A 3 1.38 -34.28 2.56
CA ASN A 3 2.55 -33.46 2.32
C ASN A 3 2.28 -32.06 2.85
N ILE A 4 3.06 -31.70 3.86
CA ILE A 4 3.06 -30.31 4.29
C ILE A 4 3.77 -29.54 3.20
N GLN A 5 3.01 -28.77 2.46
CA GLN A 5 3.60 -27.95 1.41
C GLN A 5 4.00 -26.62 2.01
N GLU A 6 5.23 -26.23 1.76
CA GLU A 6 5.67 -24.88 2.11
C GLU A 6 4.94 -23.85 1.26
N PRO A 7 4.71 -22.65 1.79
CA PRO A 7 4.10 -21.58 1.00
C PRO A 7 4.90 -21.32 -0.25
N LYS A 8 4.22 -21.35 -1.37
CA LYS A 8 4.83 -21.04 -2.67
C LYS A 8 4.84 -19.53 -2.85
N ALA A 9 5.70 -19.04 -3.74
CA ALA A 9 5.74 -17.61 -4.09
C ALA A 9 4.34 -17.12 -4.49
N LYS A 10 3.55 -17.94 -5.16
CA LYS A 10 2.18 -17.66 -5.54
C LYS A 10 1.29 -17.36 -4.32
N ASP A 11 1.44 -18.17 -3.26
CA ASP A 11 0.66 -17.96 -2.04
C ASP A 11 1.09 -16.69 -1.32
N SER A 12 2.39 -16.40 -1.32
CA SER A 12 2.92 -15.16 -0.77
C SER A 12 2.37 -13.95 -1.51
N GLN A 13 2.26 -14.02 -2.83
CA GLN A 13 1.71 -12.92 -3.63
C GLN A 13 0.20 -12.77 -3.41
N THR A 14 -0.51 -13.84 -3.13
CA THR A 14 -1.92 -13.77 -2.74
C THR A 14 -2.07 -13.03 -1.41
N ILE A 15 -1.17 -13.26 -0.47
CA ILE A 15 -1.15 -12.53 0.81
C ILE A 15 -0.88 -11.04 0.57
N VAL A 16 0.05 -10.70 -0.33
CA VAL A 16 0.31 -9.31 -0.71
C VAL A 16 -0.96 -8.66 -1.28
N MET A 17 -1.67 -9.36 -2.16
CA MET A 17 -2.91 -8.84 -2.74
C MET A 17 -3.94 -8.57 -1.64
N GLN A 18 -4.14 -9.50 -0.73
CA GLN A 18 -5.11 -9.34 0.37
C GLN A 18 -4.73 -8.18 1.28
N ALA A 19 -3.45 -8.05 1.60
CA ALA A 19 -2.96 -6.94 2.43
C ALA A 19 -3.14 -5.59 1.71
N TYR A 20 -2.92 -5.57 0.40
CA TYR A 20 -3.12 -4.36 -0.41
C TYR A 20 -4.58 -3.94 -0.41
N ILE A 21 -5.49 -4.89 -0.65
CA ILE A 21 -6.93 -4.62 -0.65
C ILE A 21 -7.37 -4.08 0.72
N ASN A 22 -6.94 -4.71 1.79
CA ASN A 22 -7.25 -4.22 3.14
C ASN A 22 -6.74 -2.80 3.35
N ALA A 23 -5.50 -2.53 2.97
CA ALA A 23 -4.88 -1.22 3.16
C ALA A 23 -5.62 -0.13 2.38
N TYR A 24 -5.86 -0.33 1.08
CA TYR A 24 -6.46 0.73 0.30
C TYR A 24 -7.92 0.96 0.66
N LYS A 25 -8.67 -0.10 0.98
CA LYS A 25 -10.07 0.06 1.41
C LYS A 25 -10.16 0.76 2.76
N THR A 26 -9.30 0.41 3.69
CA THR A 26 -9.25 1.07 4.99
C THR A 26 -8.94 2.55 4.85
N MET A 27 -8.04 2.91 3.93
CA MET A 27 -7.69 4.31 3.67
C MET A 27 -8.70 5.03 2.78
N GLY A 28 -9.78 4.38 2.39
CA GLY A 28 -10.86 4.99 1.63
C GLY A 28 -10.53 5.22 0.16
N ILE A 29 -9.67 4.41 -0.43
CA ILE A 29 -9.35 4.47 -1.85
C ILE A 29 -10.28 3.52 -2.60
N SER A 30 -10.85 3.97 -3.71
CA SER A 30 -11.72 3.14 -4.55
C SER A 30 -10.92 2.06 -5.28
N ASP A 31 -11.61 1.00 -5.71
CA ASP A 31 -10.98 -0.05 -6.51
C ASP A 31 -10.34 0.51 -7.78
N GLY A 32 -11.01 1.45 -8.44
CA GLY A 32 -10.48 2.08 -9.65
C GLY A 32 -9.22 2.88 -9.39
N HIS A 33 -9.19 3.65 -8.31
CA HIS A 33 -7.99 4.40 -7.93
C HIS A 33 -6.88 3.46 -7.45
N ALA A 34 -7.21 2.41 -6.71
CA ALA A 34 -6.23 1.43 -6.27
C ALA A 34 -5.58 0.71 -7.45
N ALA A 35 -6.34 0.42 -8.51
CA ALA A 35 -5.81 -0.13 -9.74
C ALA A 35 -4.84 0.85 -10.41
N LYS A 36 -5.25 2.11 -10.50
CA LYS A 36 -4.41 3.17 -11.08
C LYS A 36 -3.08 3.31 -10.32
N LEU A 37 -3.12 3.22 -9.00
CA LEU A 37 -1.93 3.34 -8.15
C LEU A 37 -0.85 2.34 -8.55
N ILE A 38 -1.25 1.13 -8.91
CA ILE A 38 -0.31 0.07 -9.32
C ILE A 38 -0.20 -0.08 -10.84
N GLY A 39 -0.83 0.82 -11.60
CA GLY A 39 -0.68 0.87 -13.06
C GLY A 39 -1.47 -0.18 -13.84
N VAL A 40 -2.62 -0.61 -13.32
CA VAL A 40 -3.49 -1.55 -14.03
C VAL A 40 -4.90 -0.99 -14.13
N GLY A 41 -5.75 -1.62 -14.95
CA GLY A 41 -7.16 -1.28 -15.00
C GLY A 41 -7.92 -1.89 -13.83
N ARG A 42 -9.08 -1.31 -13.52
CA ARG A 42 -9.92 -1.77 -12.42
C ARG A 42 -10.32 -3.25 -12.57
N SER A 43 -10.73 -3.66 -13.76
CA SER A 43 -11.13 -5.05 -14.00
C SER A 43 -9.97 -6.02 -13.80
N THR A 44 -8.76 -5.61 -14.16
CA THR A 44 -7.56 -6.43 -13.94
C THR A 44 -7.31 -6.62 -12.45
N LEU A 45 -7.38 -5.56 -11.67
CA LEU A 45 -7.20 -5.65 -10.21
C LEU A 45 -8.23 -6.60 -9.60
N LEU A 46 -9.50 -6.45 -9.96
CA LEU A 46 -10.58 -7.23 -9.36
C LEU A 46 -10.59 -8.69 -9.81
N ARG A 47 -10.07 -8.99 -10.99
CA ARG A 47 -10.06 -10.34 -11.54
C ARG A 47 -8.88 -11.17 -11.03
N LYS A 48 -7.74 -10.53 -10.79
CA LYS A 48 -6.53 -11.25 -10.41
C LYS A 48 -6.48 -11.55 -8.93
N SER A 49 -6.00 -12.74 -8.58
CA SER A 49 -5.75 -13.13 -7.19
C SER A 49 -4.36 -12.68 -6.71
N SER A 50 -3.44 -12.39 -7.63
CA SER A 50 -2.08 -11.95 -7.32
C SER A 50 -1.39 -11.40 -8.55
N PHE A 51 -0.28 -10.70 -8.33
CA PHE A 51 0.66 -10.30 -9.38
C PHE A 51 1.96 -11.06 -9.20
N GLU A 52 2.74 -11.17 -10.26
CA GLU A 52 4.03 -11.87 -10.24
C GLU A 52 4.96 -11.25 -9.19
N THR A 53 5.75 -12.11 -8.55
CA THR A 53 6.83 -11.67 -7.66
C THR A 53 7.80 -10.80 -8.46
N GLU A 54 8.22 -9.69 -7.84
CA GLU A 54 9.14 -8.72 -8.45
C GLU A 54 8.56 -7.95 -9.64
N SER A 55 7.26 -8.09 -9.91
CA SER A 55 6.59 -7.23 -10.87
C SER A 55 6.48 -5.81 -10.33
N LYS A 56 6.31 -4.84 -11.23
CA LYS A 56 6.08 -3.45 -10.81
C LYS A 56 4.80 -3.31 -10.01
N GLN A 57 3.77 -4.07 -10.36
CA GLN A 57 2.52 -4.06 -9.62
C GLN A 57 2.73 -4.52 -8.18
N SER A 58 3.45 -5.63 -7.99
CA SER A 58 3.74 -6.14 -6.65
C SER A 58 4.60 -5.17 -5.84
N GLU A 59 5.61 -4.58 -6.46
CA GLU A 59 6.46 -3.57 -5.77
C GLU A 59 5.62 -2.40 -5.28
N LEU A 60 4.73 -1.88 -6.11
CA LEU A 60 3.88 -0.76 -5.75
C LEU A 60 2.87 -1.12 -4.66
N GLN A 61 2.32 -2.34 -4.72
CA GLN A 61 1.46 -2.85 -3.65
C GLN A 61 2.20 -2.85 -2.32
N ILE A 62 3.41 -3.36 -2.30
CA ILE A 62 4.24 -3.45 -1.07
C ILE A 62 4.54 -2.06 -0.54
N LEU A 63 4.86 -1.10 -1.40
CA LEU A 63 5.11 0.28 -0.97
C LEU A 63 3.87 0.91 -0.34
N PHE A 64 2.69 0.67 -0.90
CA PHE A 64 1.46 1.20 -0.31
C PHE A 64 1.13 0.50 1.02
N ILE A 65 1.34 -0.81 1.11
CA ILE A 65 1.16 -1.56 2.36
C ILE A 65 2.09 -1.01 3.44
N ARG A 66 3.35 -0.69 3.09
CA ARG A 66 4.30 -0.07 4.03
C ARG A 66 3.80 1.28 4.52
N LEU A 67 3.29 2.11 3.63
CA LEU A 67 2.71 3.40 3.98
C LEU A 67 1.59 3.20 5.01
N TYR A 68 0.66 2.32 4.73
CA TYR A 68 -0.45 2.01 5.62
C TYR A 68 0.04 1.53 6.99
N ARG A 69 0.97 0.59 7.00
CA ARG A 69 1.52 0.05 8.25
C ARG A 69 2.25 1.10 9.07
N SER A 70 2.96 2.01 8.42
CA SER A 70 3.63 3.11 9.09
C SER A 70 2.64 4.05 9.76
N LEU A 71 1.57 4.40 9.07
CA LEU A 71 0.50 5.22 9.65
C LEU A 71 -0.16 4.51 10.82
N PHE A 72 -0.45 3.22 10.66
CA PHE A 72 -1.03 2.41 11.72
C PHE A 72 -0.16 2.45 12.98
N ALA A 73 1.15 2.26 12.83
CA ALA A 73 2.10 2.29 13.94
C ALA A 73 2.20 3.68 14.57
N LEU A 74 2.28 4.73 13.75
CA LEU A 74 2.43 6.10 14.24
C LEU A 74 1.21 6.59 15.01
N PHE A 75 0.01 6.17 14.60
CA PHE A 75 -1.24 6.63 15.20
C PHE A 75 -1.90 5.57 16.10
N GLY A 76 -1.20 4.49 16.40
CA GLY A 76 -1.73 3.44 17.28
C GLY A 76 -3.02 2.81 16.77
N GLY A 77 -3.19 2.74 15.45
CA GLY A 77 -4.38 2.15 14.84
C GLY A 77 -5.60 3.05 14.81
N ASP A 78 -5.47 4.32 15.21
CA ASP A 78 -6.58 5.27 15.16
C ASP A 78 -6.86 5.68 13.71
N LEU A 79 -7.90 5.08 13.12
CA LEU A 79 -8.24 5.31 11.72
C LEU A 79 -8.61 6.76 11.40
N ILE A 80 -9.23 7.46 12.34
CA ILE A 80 -9.61 8.86 12.12
C ILE A 80 -8.34 9.70 11.94
N SER A 81 -7.35 9.52 12.81
CA SER A 81 -6.07 10.22 12.72
C SER A 81 -5.28 9.82 11.48
N MET A 82 -5.28 8.53 11.14
CA MET A 82 -4.60 8.03 9.94
C MET A 82 -5.17 8.65 8.67
N LYS A 83 -6.50 8.67 8.55
CA LYS A 83 -7.18 9.27 7.39
C LYS A 83 -6.98 10.77 7.36
N HIS A 84 -7.03 11.44 8.50
CA HIS A 84 -6.76 12.88 8.57
C HIS A 84 -5.38 13.21 8.01
N TRP A 85 -4.36 12.48 8.46
CA TRP A 85 -3.00 12.68 7.95
C TRP A 85 -2.92 12.43 6.44
N PHE A 86 -3.56 11.38 5.98
CA PHE A 86 -3.53 10.96 4.57
C PHE A 86 -4.24 11.95 3.65
N ASP A 87 -5.29 12.60 4.15
CA ASP A 87 -6.17 13.44 3.35
C ASP A 87 -5.83 14.92 3.39
N HIS A 88 -4.86 15.33 4.20
CA HIS A 88 -4.54 16.74 4.38
C HIS A 88 -3.13 17.06 3.92
N LYS A 89 -2.96 18.32 3.49
CA LYS A 89 -1.67 18.82 3.01
C LYS A 89 -0.61 18.74 4.10
N ASN A 90 0.55 18.21 3.74
CA ASN A 90 1.71 18.13 4.63
C ASN A 90 2.86 18.90 3.97
N LYS A 91 3.36 19.93 4.67
CA LYS A 91 4.41 20.78 4.09
C LYS A 91 5.76 20.08 3.98
N HIS A 92 6.03 19.05 4.77
CA HIS A 92 7.29 18.32 4.69
C HIS A 92 7.40 17.47 3.42
N ILE A 93 6.28 16.94 2.95
CA ILE A 93 6.23 16.18 1.70
C ILE A 93 5.63 16.98 0.55
N ARG A 94 5.28 18.24 0.80
CA ARG A 94 4.81 19.22 -0.19
C ARG A 94 3.56 18.83 -0.94
N GLY A 95 2.58 18.31 -0.25
CA GLY A 95 1.31 17.97 -0.85
C GLY A 95 0.44 17.12 0.05
N VAL A 96 -0.64 16.62 -0.54
CA VAL A 96 -1.58 15.74 0.13
C VAL A 96 -1.14 14.31 -0.11
N PRO A 97 -0.86 13.52 0.94
CA PRO A 97 -0.41 12.14 0.77
C PRO A 97 -1.30 11.31 -0.16
N ARG A 98 -2.62 11.44 -0.03
CA ARG A 98 -3.56 10.73 -0.89
C ARG A 98 -3.32 11.00 -2.37
N GLU A 99 -2.97 12.23 -2.72
CA GLU A 99 -2.71 12.60 -4.11
C GLU A 99 -1.31 12.18 -4.54
N LEU A 100 -0.32 12.41 -3.68
CA LEU A 100 1.07 12.11 -3.99
C LEU A 100 1.35 10.61 -4.15
N CYS A 101 0.60 9.75 -3.48
CA CYS A 101 0.84 8.30 -3.53
C CYS A 101 0.57 7.66 -4.89
N PHE A 102 -0.03 8.40 -5.83
CA PHE A 102 -0.31 7.89 -7.16
C PHE A 102 0.87 7.98 -8.13
N THR A 103 1.98 8.58 -7.72
CA THR A 103 3.23 8.52 -8.48
C THR A 103 4.24 7.69 -7.71
N VAL A 104 5.14 7.04 -8.43
CA VAL A 104 6.20 6.23 -7.80
C VAL A 104 7.06 7.10 -6.90
N THR A 105 7.49 8.26 -7.39
CA THR A 105 8.31 9.20 -6.62
C THR A 105 7.58 9.67 -5.36
N GLY A 106 6.30 10.02 -5.48
CA GLY A 106 5.50 10.45 -4.33
C GLY A 106 5.38 9.35 -3.29
N LEU A 107 5.08 8.13 -3.73
CA LEU A 107 4.94 6.99 -2.82
C LEU A 107 6.26 6.68 -2.09
N VAL A 108 7.38 6.71 -2.81
CA VAL A 108 8.71 6.52 -2.21
C VAL A 108 9.02 7.63 -1.20
N ASN A 109 8.74 8.88 -1.54
CA ASN A 109 9.00 10.02 -0.66
C ASN A 109 8.15 9.97 0.60
N ILE A 110 6.88 9.58 0.49
CA ILE A 110 6.01 9.42 1.66
C ILE A 110 6.57 8.36 2.59
N ASN A 111 6.97 7.21 2.04
CA ASN A 111 7.55 6.13 2.85
C ASN A 111 8.84 6.58 3.54
N ALA A 112 9.71 7.30 2.84
CA ALA A 112 10.95 7.81 3.42
C ALA A 112 10.66 8.76 4.59
N TYR A 113 9.69 9.64 4.44
CA TYR A 113 9.27 10.56 5.50
C TYR A 113 8.72 9.80 6.71
N LEU A 114 7.82 8.84 6.47
CA LEU A 114 7.24 8.04 7.56
C LEU A 114 8.29 7.18 8.25
N ASP A 115 9.23 6.62 7.51
CA ASP A 115 10.33 5.85 8.10
C ASP A 115 11.17 6.73 9.02
N ALA A 116 11.47 7.96 8.60
CA ALA A 116 12.20 8.91 9.44
C ALA A 116 11.44 9.23 10.73
N LEU A 117 10.12 9.44 10.65
CA LEU A 117 9.29 9.67 11.83
C LEU A 117 9.28 8.48 12.78
N ARG A 118 9.39 7.27 12.24
CA ARG A 118 9.43 6.04 13.04
C ARG A 118 10.84 5.70 13.53
N GLY A 119 11.84 6.52 13.22
CA GLY A 119 13.21 6.28 13.59
C GLY A 119 13.90 5.17 12.80
N LYS A 120 13.44 4.91 11.58
CA LYS A 120 14.00 3.87 10.71
C LYS A 120 14.88 4.42 9.59
N ALA A 121 15.20 5.68 9.68
CA ALA A 121 16.00 6.32 8.64
C ALA A 121 17.38 5.68 8.47
#